data_e7139b28c9025a452c8b5e9c2afb64e1
#
_entry.id   e7139b28c9025a452c8b5e9c2afb64e1
#
_cell.length_a   1.000
_cell.length_b   1.000
_cell.length_c   1.000
_cell.angle_alpha   90.00
_cell.angle_beta   90.00
_cell.angle_gamma   90.00
#
_symmetry.space_group_name_H-M   'P 1'
#
loop_
_entity.id
_entity.type
_entity.pdbx_description
1 polymer ?
#
loop_
_entity_poly.entity_id
_entity_poly.type
_entity_poly.pdbx_seq_one_letter_code
_entity_poly.pdbx_strand_id
1 'polypeptide(L)'
;QPAAPVAPAAPVGEDVALAIRGLVKIYGNLVAVADLSLDIPTGSFYGIVGPNGAGKTTTLTMATGLLTPDRGTAYVHGVDVWARTQEARALLGVMPDGMRLLDRLSGPDFLVHVGMLHGLDASVARERAHELLAALDLAEAGKKLISDYSAGMTKKIALAAAMIHAPDLLVLDEPFEAVD
;
A
#
# COMPACT_ATOMS: atom_id res chain seq x y z
N GLN A 1 -24.68 21.76 10.00
CA GLN A 1 -25.17 20.78 10.97
C GLN A 1 -24.01 19.86 11.31
N PRO A 2 -23.76 19.55 12.60
CA PRO A 2 -22.76 18.56 12.98
C PRO A 2 -23.17 17.19 12.40
N ALA A 3 -22.20 16.47 11.82
CA ALA A 3 -22.41 15.13 11.32
C ALA A 3 -22.92 14.22 12.43
N ALA A 4 -23.94 13.40 12.12
CA ALA A 4 -24.46 12.41 13.04
C ALA A 4 -23.34 11.45 13.46
N PRO A 5 -23.32 10.95 14.70
CA PRO A 5 -22.32 9.99 15.15
C PRO A 5 -22.39 8.75 14.24
N VAL A 6 -21.24 8.39 13.67
CA VAL A 6 -21.09 7.16 12.89
C VAL A 6 -21.38 6.00 13.84
N ALA A 7 -22.35 5.15 13.48
CA ALA A 7 -22.63 3.93 14.23
C ALA A 7 -21.33 3.10 14.35
N PRO A 8 -21.11 2.41 15.50
CA PRO A 8 -19.93 1.56 15.64
C PRO A 8 -19.92 0.54 14.48
N ALA A 9 -18.78 0.50 13.76
CA ALA A 9 -18.60 -0.40 12.67
C ALA A 9 -18.83 -1.85 13.13
N ALA A 10 -19.49 -2.67 12.30
CA ALA A 10 -19.69 -4.10 12.59
C ALA A 10 -18.33 -4.76 12.88
N PRO A 11 -18.27 -5.72 13.82
CA PRO A 11 -17.03 -6.41 14.15
C PRO A 11 -16.42 -7.04 12.89
N VAL A 12 -15.11 -6.83 12.72
CA VAL A 12 -14.35 -7.46 11.64
C VAL A 12 -14.10 -8.92 12.02
N GLY A 13 -14.46 -9.87 11.13
CA GLY A 13 -14.18 -11.29 11.36
C GLY A 13 -12.68 -11.58 11.47
N GLU A 14 -12.28 -12.59 12.23
CA GLU A 14 -10.88 -12.99 12.44
C GLU A 14 -10.16 -13.38 11.13
N ASP A 15 -10.91 -13.87 10.14
CA ASP A 15 -10.38 -14.31 8.83
C ASP A 15 -10.37 -13.19 7.77
N VAL A 16 -10.51 -11.92 8.15
CA VAL A 16 -10.55 -10.80 7.22
C VAL A 16 -9.23 -10.01 7.27
N ALA A 17 -8.52 -9.98 6.12
CA ALA A 17 -7.28 -9.22 5.99
C ALA A 17 -7.55 -7.71 5.84
N LEU A 18 -8.56 -7.34 5.03
CA LEU A 18 -8.97 -5.95 4.86
C LEU A 18 -10.48 -5.84 4.93
N ALA A 19 -10.98 -5.01 5.83
CA ALA A 19 -12.39 -4.67 5.90
C ALA A 19 -12.58 -3.16 5.62
N ILE A 20 -13.45 -2.85 4.68
CA ILE A 20 -13.86 -1.48 4.35
C ILE A 20 -15.30 -1.30 4.82
N ARG A 21 -15.60 -0.18 5.48
CA ARG A 21 -16.92 0.12 6.05
C ARG A 21 -17.38 1.51 5.67
N GLY A 22 -18.31 1.60 4.75
CA GLY A 22 -19.01 2.81 4.37
C GLY A 22 -18.09 3.93 3.86
N LEU A 23 -17.01 3.60 3.11
CA LEU A 23 -16.10 4.62 2.62
C LEU A 23 -16.79 5.56 1.63
N VAL A 24 -16.64 6.86 1.88
CA VAL A 24 -17.12 7.95 1.02
C VAL A 24 -15.98 8.92 0.76
N LYS A 25 -15.83 9.34 -0.50
CA LYS A 25 -14.94 10.45 -0.88
C LYS A 25 -15.61 11.35 -1.90
N ILE A 26 -15.60 12.65 -1.62
CA ILE A 26 -16.22 13.70 -2.45
C ILE A 26 -15.18 14.75 -2.76
N TYR A 27 -15.01 15.09 -4.03
CA TYR A 27 -14.17 16.19 -4.51
C TYR A 27 -15.06 17.27 -5.14
N GLY A 28 -15.33 18.34 -4.40
CA GLY A 28 -16.29 19.37 -4.84
C GLY A 28 -17.68 18.77 -5.07
N ASN A 29 -18.12 18.71 -6.32
CA ASN A 29 -19.41 18.11 -6.70
C ASN A 29 -19.30 16.65 -7.19
N LEU A 30 -18.08 16.09 -7.26
CA LEU A 30 -17.85 14.73 -7.73
C LEU A 30 -17.79 13.76 -6.55
N VAL A 31 -18.68 12.79 -6.52
CA VAL A 31 -18.62 11.65 -5.60
C VAL A 31 -17.68 10.60 -6.23
N ALA A 32 -16.45 10.52 -5.75
CA ALA A 32 -15.45 9.58 -6.25
C ALA A 32 -15.64 8.17 -5.69
N VAL A 33 -16.07 8.05 -4.43
CA VAL A 33 -16.44 6.79 -3.80
C VAL A 33 -17.72 7.01 -3.00
N ALA A 34 -18.73 6.16 -3.21
CA ALA A 34 -20.06 6.28 -2.62
C ALA A 34 -20.39 5.05 -1.76
N ASP A 35 -20.25 5.19 -0.44
CA ASP A 35 -20.67 4.20 0.58
C ASP A 35 -20.16 2.76 0.30
N LEU A 36 -18.85 2.65 0.02
CA LEU A 36 -18.24 1.35 -0.28
C LEU A 36 -18.00 0.55 0.99
N SER A 37 -18.49 -0.69 1.01
CA SER A 37 -18.19 -1.68 2.04
C SER A 37 -17.73 -2.98 1.37
N LEU A 38 -16.65 -3.59 1.91
CA LEU A 38 -16.01 -4.76 1.33
C LEU A 38 -15.22 -5.51 2.40
N ASP A 39 -15.24 -6.83 2.36
CA ASP A 39 -14.37 -7.71 3.14
C ASP A 39 -13.49 -8.53 2.20
N ILE A 40 -12.18 -8.50 2.45
CA ILE A 40 -11.19 -9.30 1.74
C ILE A 40 -10.65 -10.35 2.71
N PRO A 41 -10.87 -11.64 2.45
CA PRO A 41 -10.41 -12.71 3.33
C PRO A 41 -8.88 -12.80 3.40
N THR A 42 -8.36 -13.24 4.53
CA THR A 42 -6.95 -13.58 4.71
C THR A 42 -6.52 -14.68 3.73
N GLY A 43 -5.29 -14.56 3.19
CA GLY A 43 -4.73 -15.53 2.24
C GLY A 43 -5.37 -15.50 0.85
N SER A 44 -6.25 -14.53 0.56
CA SER A 44 -6.85 -14.37 -0.77
C SER A 44 -6.04 -13.44 -1.67
N PHE A 45 -6.15 -13.66 -2.99
CA PHE A 45 -5.74 -12.70 -4.01
C PHE A 45 -7.00 -12.00 -4.53
N TYR A 46 -7.09 -10.69 -4.34
CA TYR A 46 -8.28 -9.91 -4.69
C TYR A 46 -7.96 -8.79 -5.69
N GLY A 47 -8.64 -8.77 -6.83
CA GLY A 47 -8.48 -7.77 -7.87
C GLY A 47 -9.64 -6.77 -7.92
N ILE A 48 -9.34 -5.47 -7.93
CA ILE A 48 -10.32 -4.41 -8.16
C ILE A 48 -10.21 -3.97 -9.62
N VAL A 49 -11.28 -4.21 -10.39
CA VAL A 49 -11.34 -3.92 -11.82
C VAL A 49 -12.40 -2.86 -12.09
N GLY A 50 -12.12 -1.96 -13.03
CA GLY A 50 -13.07 -0.93 -13.45
C GLY A 50 -12.42 0.10 -14.36
N PRO A 51 -13.21 0.95 -15.06
CA PRO A 51 -12.69 1.98 -15.95
C PRO A 51 -11.88 3.04 -15.19
N ASN A 52 -11.12 3.84 -15.93
CA ASN A 52 -10.42 5.00 -15.35
C ASN A 52 -11.44 5.99 -14.77
N GLY A 53 -11.14 6.53 -13.58
CA GLY A 53 -12.07 7.39 -12.85
C GLY A 53 -13.14 6.67 -12.02
N ALA A 54 -13.16 5.32 -11.99
CA ALA A 54 -14.11 4.55 -11.17
C ALA A 54 -13.83 4.59 -9.64
N GLY A 55 -12.83 5.36 -9.18
CA GLY A 55 -12.51 5.49 -7.77
C GLY A 55 -11.59 4.40 -7.21
N LYS A 56 -10.98 3.55 -8.05
CA LYS A 56 -10.07 2.45 -7.61
C LYS A 56 -8.93 2.96 -6.75
N THR A 57 -8.07 3.83 -7.30
CA THR A 57 -6.94 4.47 -6.59
C THR A 57 -7.41 5.21 -5.34
N THR A 58 -8.52 5.96 -5.43
CA THR A 58 -9.11 6.67 -4.28
C THR A 58 -9.51 5.69 -3.17
N THR A 59 -10.12 4.57 -3.51
CA THR A 59 -10.49 3.52 -2.56
C THR A 59 -9.25 2.91 -1.90
N LEU A 60 -8.25 2.51 -2.70
CA LEU A 60 -7.00 1.92 -2.19
C LEU A 60 -6.25 2.88 -1.29
N THR A 61 -6.13 4.15 -1.67
CA THR A 61 -5.44 5.16 -0.84
C THR A 61 -6.17 5.47 0.46
N MET A 62 -7.51 5.43 0.48
CA MET A 62 -8.29 5.54 1.73
C MET A 62 -8.13 4.30 2.61
N ALA A 63 -8.19 3.11 2.02
CA ALA A 63 -8.09 1.84 2.75
C ALA A 63 -6.69 1.61 3.35
N THR A 64 -5.65 2.28 2.83
CA THR A 64 -4.26 2.16 3.27
C THR A 64 -3.77 3.34 4.14
N GLY A 65 -4.66 4.28 4.49
CA GLY A 65 -4.30 5.41 5.35
C GLY A 65 -3.51 6.53 4.67
N LEU A 66 -3.51 6.58 3.32
CA LEU A 66 -2.83 7.63 2.55
C LEU A 66 -3.75 8.82 2.24
N LEU A 67 -5.07 8.61 2.19
CA LEU A 67 -6.07 9.64 1.90
C LEU A 67 -7.22 9.56 2.90
N THR A 68 -7.46 10.61 3.65
CA THR A 68 -8.57 10.65 4.63
C THR A 68 -9.93 10.57 3.93
N PRO A 69 -10.79 9.59 4.28
CA PRO A 69 -12.16 9.54 3.78
C PRO A 69 -13.00 10.68 4.38
N ASP A 70 -14.08 11.05 3.67
CA ASP A 70 -15.06 11.98 4.23
C ASP A 70 -16.04 11.27 5.17
N ARG A 71 -16.25 9.96 4.96
CA ARG A 71 -16.98 9.05 5.87
C ARG A 71 -16.43 7.64 5.76
N GLY A 72 -16.74 6.84 6.79
CA GLY A 72 -16.36 5.44 6.86
C GLY A 72 -14.93 5.23 7.35
N THR A 73 -14.52 3.99 7.41
CA THR A 73 -13.18 3.59 7.83
C THR A 73 -12.75 2.28 7.18
N ALA A 74 -11.48 1.90 7.37
CA ALA A 74 -10.94 0.62 6.95
C ALA A 74 -10.19 -0.03 8.11
N TYR A 75 -10.14 -1.35 8.11
CA TYR A 75 -9.45 -2.16 9.10
C TYR A 75 -8.53 -3.16 8.39
N VAL A 76 -7.31 -3.27 8.88
CA VAL A 76 -6.34 -4.30 8.45
C VAL A 76 -6.15 -5.27 9.59
N HIS A 77 -6.49 -6.54 9.40
CA HIS A 77 -6.51 -7.56 10.45
C HIS A 77 -7.17 -7.05 11.75
N GLY A 78 -8.32 -6.36 11.62
CA GLY A 78 -9.05 -5.79 12.74
C GLY A 78 -8.47 -4.50 13.33
N VAL A 79 -7.32 -4.01 12.83
CA VAL A 79 -6.71 -2.74 13.24
C VAL A 79 -7.29 -1.60 12.43
N ASP A 80 -7.93 -0.62 13.09
CA ASP A 80 -8.46 0.57 12.42
C ASP A 80 -7.32 1.43 11.84
N VAL A 81 -7.34 1.64 10.52
CA VAL A 81 -6.28 2.32 9.77
C VAL A 81 -6.12 3.78 10.18
N TRP A 82 -7.19 4.41 10.61
CA TRP A 82 -7.21 5.84 10.97
C TRP A 82 -7.02 6.09 12.47
N ALA A 83 -7.58 5.22 13.31
CA ALA A 83 -7.45 5.34 14.76
C ALA A 83 -6.10 4.79 15.28
N ARG A 84 -5.55 3.74 14.64
CA ARG A 84 -4.29 3.08 15.03
C ARG A 84 -3.33 3.01 13.84
N THR A 85 -3.05 4.18 13.24
CA THR A 85 -2.32 4.29 11.96
C THR A 85 -0.94 3.61 11.98
N GLN A 86 -0.18 3.72 13.06
CA GLN A 86 1.16 3.11 13.14
C GLN A 86 1.10 1.58 13.15
N GLU A 87 0.17 1.00 13.90
CA GLU A 87 -0.06 -0.45 13.92
C GLU A 87 -0.53 -0.96 12.55
N ALA A 88 -1.50 -0.27 11.94
CA ALA A 88 -2.00 -0.64 10.63
C ALA A 88 -0.90 -0.57 9.56
N ARG A 89 -0.03 0.45 9.59
CA ARG A 89 1.10 0.57 8.65
C ARG A 89 2.15 -0.52 8.81
N ALA A 90 2.34 -1.06 10.00
CA ALA A 90 3.25 -2.18 10.21
C ALA A 90 2.76 -3.48 9.52
N LEU A 91 1.44 -3.62 9.34
CA LEU A 91 0.78 -4.74 8.69
C LEU A 91 0.63 -4.55 7.17
N LEU A 92 0.86 -3.33 6.66
CA LEU A 92 0.57 -2.93 5.29
C LEU A 92 1.84 -2.71 4.48
N GLY A 93 1.95 -3.37 3.34
CA GLY A 93 2.84 -2.98 2.25
C GLY A 93 2.03 -2.29 1.16
N VAL A 94 2.39 -1.06 0.81
CA VAL A 94 1.62 -0.27 -0.16
C VAL A 94 2.51 0.18 -1.30
N MET A 95 2.07 -0.10 -2.52
CA MET A 95 2.67 0.42 -3.74
C MET A 95 1.60 1.25 -4.47
N PRO A 96 1.52 2.58 -4.21
CA PRO A 96 0.61 3.45 -4.92
C PRO A 96 1.11 3.70 -6.35
N ASP A 97 0.19 3.98 -7.27
CA ASP A 97 0.56 4.44 -8.60
C ASP A 97 1.32 5.77 -8.55
N GLY A 98 2.27 5.96 -9.48
CA GLY A 98 3.08 7.18 -9.57
C GLY A 98 3.97 7.45 -8.35
N MET A 99 4.32 6.44 -7.54
CA MET A 99 5.20 6.58 -6.39
C MET A 99 6.54 7.21 -6.77
N ARG A 100 6.90 8.31 -6.11
CA ARG A 100 8.23 8.92 -6.27
C ARG A 100 9.23 8.23 -5.36
N LEU A 101 10.28 7.70 -5.96
CA LEU A 101 11.37 7.06 -5.24
C LEU A 101 12.50 8.05 -4.93
N LEU A 102 13.40 7.67 -4.02
CA LEU A 102 14.62 8.44 -3.74
C LEU A 102 15.64 8.16 -4.85
N ASP A 103 15.54 8.91 -5.94
CA ASP A 103 16.24 8.73 -7.21
C ASP A 103 17.77 8.77 -7.12
N ARG A 104 18.32 9.45 -6.09
CA ARG A 104 19.75 9.57 -5.82
C ARG A 104 20.38 8.44 -5.00
N LEU A 105 19.58 7.43 -4.65
CA LEU A 105 20.07 6.22 -3.99
C LEU A 105 20.23 5.08 -5.00
N SER A 106 21.10 4.13 -4.68
CA SER A 106 21.08 2.82 -5.33
C SER A 106 19.88 2.01 -4.85
N GLY A 107 19.45 1.00 -5.61
CA GLY A 107 18.35 0.11 -5.21
C GLY A 107 18.57 -0.52 -3.82
N PRO A 108 19.74 -1.13 -3.54
CA PRO A 108 20.05 -1.66 -2.22
C PRO A 108 19.96 -0.63 -1.10
N ASP A 109 20.58 0.57 -1.29
CA ASP A 109 20.57 1.62 -0.26
C ASP A 109 19.15 2.14 0.00
N PHE A 110 18.34 2.28 -1.06
CA PHE A 110 16.95 2.67 -0.94
C PHE A 110 16.14 1.66 -0.12
N LEU A 111 16.26 0.35 -0.42
CA LEU A 111 15.54 -0.69 0.30
C LEU A 111 15.97 -0.78 1.77
N VAL A 112 17.27 -0.67 2.06
CA VAL A 112 17.78 -0.62 3.44
C VAL A 112 17.20 0.58 4.17
N HIS A 113 17.18 1.75 3.54
CA HIS A 113 16.60 2.96 4.12
C HIS A 113 15.10 2.79 4.43
N VAL A 114 14.32 2.25 3.50
CA VAL A 114 12.89 1.97 3.72
C VAL A 114 12.68 0.94 4.83
N GLY A 115 13.46 -0.14 4.86
CA GLY A 115 13.40 -1.14 5.92
C GLY A 115 13.65 -0.54 7.30
N MET A 116 14.66 0.32 7.43
CA MET A 116 14.95 1.03 8.69
C MET A 116 13.83 2.00 9.09
N LEU A 117 13.15 2.67 8.14
CA LEU A 117 11.97 3.49 8.42
C LEU A 117 10.79 2.66 8.96
N HIS A 118 10.70 1.39 8.56
CA HIS A 118 9.74 0.42 9.13
C HIS A 118 10.22 -0.24 10.44
N GLY A 119 11.37 0.18 10.99
CA GLY A 119 11.89 -0.29 12.28
C GLY A 119 12.74 -1.54 12.20
N LEU A 120 13.17 -1.97 11.02
CA LEU A 120 14.12 -3.08 10.89
C LEU A 120 15.52 -2.66 11.30
N ASP A 121 16.26 -3.56 11.95
CA ASP A 121 17.70 -3.38 12.15
C ASP A 121 18.42 -3.31 10.79
N ALA A 122 19.49 -2.51 10.71
CA ALA A 122 20.22 -2.30 9.47
C ALA A 122 20.82 -3.59 8.87
N SER A 123 21.15 -4.58 9.68
CA SER A 123 21.61 -5.91 9.22
C SER A 123 20.48 -6.68 8.56
N VAL A 124 19.32 -6.74 9.21
CA VAL A 124 18.11 -7.40 8.70
C VAL A 124 17.61 -6.72 7.42
N ALA A 125 17.60 -5.38 7.40
CA ALA A 125 17.19 -4.63 6.23
C ALA A 125 18.11 -4.90 5.01
N ARG A 126 19.43 -5.06 5.21
CA ARG A 126 20.38 -5.42 4.13
C ARG A 126 20.15 -6.84 3.60
N GLU A 127 19.96 -7.80 4.49
CA GLU A 127 19.68 -9.19 4.12
C GLU A 127 18.41 -9.27 3.26
N ARG A 128 17.30 -8.70 3.75
CA ARG A 128 16.03 -8.65 3.02
C ARG A 128 16.12 -7.89 1.70
N ALA A 129 16.86 -6.77 1.67
CA ALA A 129 17.08 -6.02 0.44
C ALA A 129 17.77 -6.90 -0.61
N HIS A 130 18.80 -7.66 -0.22
CA HIS A 130 19.51 -8.57 -1.12
C HIS A 130 18.58 -9.68 -1.66
N GLU A 131 17.79 -10.31 -0.79
CA GLU A 131 16.84 -11.34 -1.16
C GLU A 131 15.78 -10.82 -2.15
N LEU A 132 15.18 -9.65 -1.88
CA LEU A 132 14.17 -9.05 -2.74
C LEU A 132 14.73 -8.61 -4.08
N LEU A 133 15.94 -8.04 -4.12
CA LEU A 133 16.60 -7.69 -5.37
C LEU A 133 16.89 -8.93 -6.22
N ALA A 134 17.31 -10.02 -5.61
CA ALA A 134 17.53 -11.29 -6.32
C ALA A 134 16.20 -11.86 -6.84
N ALA A 135 15.14 -11.88 -6.01
CA ALA A 135 13.83 -12.41 -6.39
C ALA A 135 13.14 -11.62 -7.52
N LEU A 136 13.46 -10.33 -7.64
CA LEU A 136 12.88 -9.44 -8.67
C LEU A 136 13.82 -9.18 -9.88
N ASP A 137 14.90 -9.95 -10.02
CA ASP A 137 15.89 -9.79 -11.09
C ASP A 137 16.52 -8.39 -11.15
N LEU A 138 16.78 -7.79 -10.00
CA LEU A 138 17.45 -6.49 -9.86
C LEU A 138 18.86 -6.59 -9.26
N ALA A 139 19.37 -7.79 -9.01
CA ALA A 139 20.69 -8.00 -8.39
C ALA A 139 21.81 -7.37 -9.22
N GLU A 140 21.76 -7.47 -10.55
CA GLU A 140 22.74 -6.89 -11.49
C GLU A 140 22.70 -5.35 -11.52
N ALA A 141 21.62 -4.74 -11.08
CA ALA A 141 21.51 -3.27 -11.00
C ALA A 141 22.37 -2.65 -9.89
N GLY A 142 22.81 -3.44 -8.91
CA GLY A 142 23.76 -3.21 -7.85
C GLY A 142 23.98 -1.75 -7.42
N LYS A 143 24.97 -1.10 -8.03
CA LYS A 143 25.36 0.30 -7.72
C LYS A 143 24.68 1.34 -8.60
N LYS A 144 23.83 0.96 -9.54
CA LYS A 144 23.11 1.86 -10.42
C LYS A 144 22.12 2.71 -9.60
N LEU A 145 22.07 4.01 -9.86
CA LEU A 145 21.12 4.89 -9.18
C LEU A 145 19.69 4.62 -9.68
N ILE A 146 18.69 4.83 -8.83
CA ILE A 146 17.28 4.65 -9.18
C ILE A 146 16.88 5.63 -10.31
N SER A 147 17.50 6.81 -10.40
CA SER A 147 17.34 7.73 -11.54
C SER A 147 17.62 7.12 -12.90
N ASP A 148 18.46 6.08 -12.94
CA ASP A 148 18.89 5.42 -14.18
C ASP A 148 18.14 4.10 -14.43
N TYR A 149 17.10 3.80 -13.63
CA TYR A 149 16.29 2.60 -13.80
C TYR A 149 15.31 2.77 -14.98
N SER A 150 15.04 1.68 -15.69
CA SER A 150 13.92 1.63 -16.61
C SER A 150 12.59 1.67 -15.85
N ALA A 151 11.49 1.96 -16.55
CA ALA A 151 10.16 1.95 -15.94
C ALA A 151 9.84 0.63 -15.23
N GLY A 152 10.17 -0.52 -15.87
CA GLY A 152 10.00 -1.84 -15.24
C GLY A 152 10.88 -2.04 -14.02
N MET A 153 12.16 -1.61 -14.05
CA MET A 153 13.03 -1.66 -12.86
C MET A 153 12.49 -0.76 -11.72
N THR A 154 11.94 0.41 -12.06
CA THR A 154 11.34 1.32 -11.09
C THR A 154 10.11 0.70 -10.42
N LYS A 155 9.25 0.01 -11.18
CA LYS A 155 8.10 -0.73 -10.61
C LYS A 155 8.58 -1.89 -9.72
N LYS A 156 9.58 -2.66 -10.14
CA LYS A 156 10.16 -3.76 -9.34
C LYS A 156 10.74 -3.26 -8.01
N ILE A 157 11.51 -2.18 -8.01
CA ILE A 157 12.08 -1.65 -6.75
C ILE A 157 11.02 -1.04 -5.84
N ALA A 158 9.95 -0.44 -6.38
CA ALA A 158 8.81 0.04 -5.60
C ALA A 158 8.05 -1.14 -4.95
N LEU A 159 7.88 -2.25 -5.66
CA LEU A 159 7.31 -3.49 -5.12
C LEU A 159 8.19 -4.06 -4.00
N ALA A 160 9.51 -4.13 -4.21
CA ALA A 160 10.46 -4.56 -3.18
C ALA A 160 10.35 -3.71 -1.91
N ALA A 161 10.22 -2.39 -2.08
CA ALA A 161 10.06 -1.46 -0.96
C ALA A 161 8.75 -1.71 -0.17
N ALA A 162 7.66 -2.00 -0.88
CA ALA A 162 6.39 -2.37 -0.23
C ALA A 162 6.48 -3.69 0.56
N MET A 163 7.40 -4.59 0.20
CA MET A 163 7.57 -5.91 0.80
C MET A 163 8.68 -5.98 1.87
N ILE A 164 9.55 -4.97 1.98
CA ILE A 164 10.80 -5.04 2.77
C ILE A 164 10.58 -5.40 4.25
N HIS A 165 9.49 -4.95 4.85
CA HIS A 165 9.16 -5.20 6.25
C HIS A 165 8.28 -6.45 6.47
N ALA A 166 8.05 -7.27 5.41
CA ALA A 166 7.20 -8.47 5.42
C ALA A 166 5.78 -8.19 5.92
N PRO A 167 5.02 -7.33 5.23
CA PRO A 167 3.66 -6.99 5.63
C PRO A 167 2.72 -8.21 5.51
N ASP A 168 1.66 -8.21 6.33
CA ASP A 168 0.60 -9.23 6.28
C ASP A 168 -0.38 -9.00 5.13
N LEU A 169 -0.51 -7.73 4.67
CA LEU A 169 -1.34 -7.35 3.54
C LEU A 169 -0.56 -6.47 2.56
N LEU A 170 -0.53 -6.87 1.30
CA LEU A 170 0.08 -6.10 0.21
C LEU A 170 -1.02 -5.46 -0.65
N VAL A 171 -0.96 -4.13 -0.81
CA VAL A 171 -1.89 -3.35 -1.63
C VAL A 171 -1.13 -2.68 -2.77
N LEU A 172 -1.47 -3.07 -4.00
CA LEU A 172 -0.78 -2.62 -5.21
C LEU A 172 -1.76 -1.88 -6.11
N ASP A 173 -1.40 -0.69 -6.55
CA ASP A 173 -2.15 0.09 -7.54
C ASP A 173 -1.38 0.08 -8.86
N GLU A 174 -2.00 -0.47 -9.90
CA GLU A 174 -1.45 -0.64 -11.26
C GLU A 174 -0.03 -1.27 -11.31
N PRO A 175 0.21 -2.41 -10.62
CA PRO A 175 1.57 -2.95 -10.46
C PRO A 175 2.20 -3.45 -11.76
N PHE A 176 1.39 -3.76 -12.78
CA PHE A 176 1.84 -4.33 -14.05
C PHE A 176 1.89 -3.32 -15.20
N GLU A 177 1.52 -2.06 -14.97
CA GLU A 177 1.68 -1.02 -15.97
C GLU A 177 3.16 -0.83 -16.32
N ALA A 178 3.52 -0.84 -17.61
CA ALA A 178 4.90 -0.74 -18.13
C ALA A 178 5.86 -1.89 -17.71
N VAL A 179 5.35 -3.03 -17.28
CA VAL A 179 6.13 -4.27 -17.13
C VAL A 179 5.79 -5.16 -18.32
N ASP A 180 6.71 -5.26 -19.28
CA ASP A 180 6.65 -6.21 -20.41
C ASP A 180 7.13 -7.59 -19.97
#